data_f7a6d8ab863852b869e6425f3c0e7cf7
#
_entry.id   f7a6d8ab863852b869e6425f3c0e7cf7
#
_cell.length_a   1.000
_cell.length_b   1.000
_cell.length_c   1.000
_cell.angle_alpha   90.00
_cell.angle_beta   90.00
_cell.angle_gamma   90.00
#
_symmetry.space_group_name_H-M   'P 1'
#
loop_
_entity.id
_entity.type
_entity.pdbx_description
1 polymer ?
#
loop_
_entity_poly.entity_id
_entity_poly.type
_entity_poly.pdbx_seq_one_letter_code
_entity_poly.pdbx_strand_id
1 'polypeptide(L)'
;MLPDEVVEATAQAVRDFDGMGLSLMEIGHRTPQFKAVLAEAQSLMKELLHVPEGYSVLFLGGGARLQFDMIPMNLLRHKAAYLDSGHWAHQAMDEAQLWGEVVTVASSANDDYTYVPSQFSVPADADYLHITTNNTIYGTDLRKRSKSTRL
;
A
#
# COMPACT_ATOMS: atom_id res chain seq x y z
N MET A 1 12.20 -6.76 -12.37
CA MET A 1 13.56 -7.26 -12.09
C MET A 1 14.32 -6.08 -11.52
N LEU A 2 15.11 -6.26 -10.48
CA LEU A 2 15.99 -5.19 -9.97
C LEU A 2 17.14 -4.96 -10.94
N PRO A 3 17.65 -3.73 -11.08
CA PRO A 3 18.92 -3.47 -11.80
C PRO A 3 20.09 -4.24 -11.18
N ASP A 4 21.05 -4.65 -12.02
CA ASP A 4 22.17 -5.48 -11.57
C ASP A 4 23.03 -4.74 -10.53
N GLU A 5 23.19 -3.42 -10.67
CA GLU A 5 23.91 -2.58 -9.70
C GLU A 5 23.27 -2.62 -8.31
N VAL A 6 21.94 -2.69 -8.24
CA VAL A 6 21.20 -2.79 -6.96
C VAL A 6 21.40 -4.17 -6.33
N VAL A 7 21.44 -5.22 -7.15
CA VAL A 7 21.68 -6.59 -6.69
C VAL A 7 23.11 -6.70 -6.10
N GLU A 8 24.11 -6.20 -6.81
CA GLU A 8 25.51 -6.24 -6.37
C GLU A 8 25.74 -5.39 -5.11
N ALA A 9 25.20 -4.17 -5.07
CA ALA A 9 25.29 -3.31 -3.90
C ALA A 9 24.63 -3.94 -2.67
N THR A 10 23.48 -4.61 -2.86
CA THR A 10 22.79 -5.33 -1.78
C THR A 10 23.62 -6.52 -1.30
N ALA A 11 24.18 -7.31 -2.23
CA ALA A 11 25.02 -8.44 -1.89
C ALA A 11 26.28 -8.00 -1.12
N GLN A 12 26.89 -6.89 -1.51
CA GLN A 12 28.03 -6.32 -0.80
C GLN A 12 27.64 -5.83 0.60
N ALA A 13 26.52 -5.12 0.75
CA ALA A 13 26.05 -4.65 2.05
C ALA A 13 25.71 -5.80 3.02
N VAL A 14 25.30 -6.96 2.50
CA VAL A 14 25.08 -8.17 3.33
C VAL A 14 26.42 -8.80 3.77
N ARG A 15 27.47 -8.73 2.94
CA ARG A 15 28.80 -9.27 3.29
C ARG A 15 29.57 -8.35 4.22
N ASP A 16 29.59 -7.09 3.90
CA ASP A 16 30.34 -6.05 4.60
C ASP A 16 29.76 -4.69 4.25
N PHE A 17 29.05 -4.08 5.18
CA PHE A 17 28.46 -2.77 4.99
C PHE A 17 29.50 -1.68 5.27
N ASP A 18 29.80 -0.88 4.25
CA ASP A 18 30.73 0.28 4.33
C ASP A 18 32.12 -0.03 4.90
N GLY A 19 32.62 -1.25 4.72
CA GLY A 19 33.93 -1.66 5.24
C GLY A 19 33.99 -1.80 6.76
N MET A 20 32.84 -1.95 7.40
CA MET A 20 32.75 -2.08 8.86
C MET A 20 33.10 -3.47 9.40
N GLY A 21 33.27 -4.46 8.52
CA GLY A 21 33.44 -5.86 8.91
C GLY A 21 32.15 -6.50 9.46
N LEU A 22 31.01 -5.85 9.24
CA LEU A 22 29.68 -6.31 9.67
C LEU A 22 28.69 -6.22 8.51
N SER A 23 27.75 -7.16 8.46
CA SER A 23 26.61 -7.11 7.56
C SER A 23 25.65 -5.96 7.96
N LEU A 24 25.00 -5.34 6.98
CA LEU A 24 23.90 -4.43 7.23
C LEU A 24 22.79 -5.07 8.12
N MET A 25 22.62 -6.38 8.02
CA MET A 25 21.62 -7.14 8.81
C MET A 25 22.03 -7.28 10.29
N GLU A 26 23.31 -7.11 10.62
CA GLU A 26 23.85 -7.21 11.99
C GLU A 26 23.90 -5.84 12.67
N ILE A 27 23.77 -4.76 11.91
CA ILE A 27 23.87 -3.40 12.44
C ILE A 27 22.58 -3.06 13.22
N GLY A 28 22.74 -2.62 14.44
CA GLY A 28 21.61 -2.25 15.29
C GLY A 28 20.86 -1.02 14.77
N HIS A 29 19.53 -1.05 14.78
CA HIS A 29 18.66 0.01 14.27
C HIS A 29 18.85 1.40 14.94
N ARG A 30 19.58 1.47 16.05
CA ARG A 30 19.91 2.72 16.76
C ARG A 30 21.26 3.30 16.39
N THR A 31 22.07 2.57 15.62
CA THR A 31 23.38 3.06 15.20
C THR A 31 23.26 4.23 14.23
N PRO A 32 24.26 5.14 14.20
CA PRO A 32 24.28 6.24 13.23
C PRO A 32 24.20 5.76 11.79
N GLN A 33 24.86 4.65 11.44
CA GLN A 33 24.90 4.07 10.11
C GLN A 33 23.52 3.62 9.67
N PHE A 34 22.79 2.86 10.48
CA PHE A 34 21.43 2.44 10.16
C PHE A 34 20.49 3.64 10.03
N LYS A 35 20.61 4.61 10.93
CA LYS A 35 19.81 5.84 10.85
C LYS A 35 20.07 6.63 9.59
N ALA A 36 21.32 6.67 9.11
CA ALA A 36 21.66 7.33 7.85
C ALA A 36 20.98 6.65 6.67
N VAL A 37 21.06 5.32 6.56
CA VAL A 37 20.37 4.54 5.51
C VAL A 37 18.85 4.80 5.52
N LEU A 38 18.24 4.76 6.71
CA LEU A 38 16.81 4.99 6.85
C LEU A 38 16.40 6.41 6.44
N ALA A 39 17.17 7.41 6.87
CA ALA A 39 16.91 8.81 6.54
C ALA A 39 17.06 9.07 5.04
N GLU A 40 18.09 8.50 4.40
CA GLU A 40 18.29 8.59 2.96
C GLU A 40 17.14 7.93 2.20
N ALA A 41 16.73 6.72 2.58
CA ALA A 41 15.61 6.03 1.95
C ALA A 41 14.31 6.82 2.08
N GLN A 42 14.02 7.44 3.24
CA GLN A 42 12.86 8.30 3.42
C GLN A 42 12.93 9.56 2.56
N SER A 43 14.11 10.17 2.46
CA SER A 43 14.33 11.37 1.63
C SER A 43 14.11 11.07 0.14
N LEU A 44 14.71 9.99 -0.35
CA LEU A 44 14.55 9.55 -1.74
C LEU A 44 13.09 9.22 -2.08
N MET A 45 12.37 8.55 -1.19
CA MET A 45 10.94 8.28 -1.39
C MET A 45 10.11 9.57 -1.45
N LYS A 46 10.42 10.56 -0.60
CA LYS A 46 9.74 11.87 -0.64
C LYS A 46 10.00 12.59 -1.96
N GLU A 47 11.22 12.60 -2.41
CA GLU A 47 11.63 13.24 -3.67
C GLU A 47 10.96 12.57 -4.88
N LEU A 48 11.11 11.25 -5.03
CA LEU A 48 10.62 10.49 -6.19
C LEU A 48 9.09 10.48 -6.30
N LEU A 49 8.39 10.47 -5.17
CA LEU A 49 6.92 10.46 -5.12
C LEU A 49 6.32 11.86 -4.97
N HIS A 50 7.15 12.92 -4.94
CA HIS A 50 6.71 14.29 -4.72
C HIS A 50 5.82 14.44 -3.49
N VAL A 51 6.22 13.79 -2.37
CA VAL A 51 5.44 13.79 -1.13
C VAL A 51 5.37 15.21 -0.56
N PRO A 52 4.17 15.77 -0.35
CA PRO A 52 4.01 17.13 0.15
C PRO A 52 4.61 17.33 1.54
N GLU A 53 4.91 18.59 1.88
CA GLU A 53 5.26 18.96 3.25
C GLU A 53 4.14 18.59 4.22
N GLY A 54 4.51 18.17 5.44
CA GLY A 54 3.57 17.71 6.46
C GLY A 54 3.26 16.21 6.41
N TYR A 55 3.70 15.48 5.35
CA TYR A 55 3.57 14.05 5.25
C TYR A 55 4.85 13.33 5.66
N SER A 56 4.68 12.14 6.26
CA SER A 56 5.78 11.26 6.65
C SER A 56 5.81 9.99 5.82
N VAL A 57 7.01 9.52 5.49
CA VAL A 57 7.23 8.20 4.89
C VAL A 57 7.54 7.21 6.01
N LEU A 58 6.80 6.12 6.08
CA LEU A 58 6.97 5.06 7.08
C LEU A 58 7.27 3.74 6.38
N PHE A 59 8.29 3.03 6.83
CA PHE A 59 8.57 1.66 6.42
C PHE A 59 8.02 0.72 7.49
N LEU A 60 6.93 0.02 7.16
CA LEU A 60 6.20 -0.84 8.08
C LEU A 60 6.38 -2.31 7.70
N GLY A 61 6.48 -3.18 8.69
CA GLY A 61 6.43 -4.62 8.47
C GLY A 61 5.04 -5.11 8.07
N GLY A 62 4.91 -6.40 7.69
CA GLY A 62 3.63 -7.05 7.40
C GLY A 62 3.16 -6.97 5.95
N GLY A 63 3.89 -6.30 5.07
CA GLY A 63 3.56 -6.14 3.66
C GLY A 63 2.26 -5.37 3.41
N ALA A 64 1.82 -5.32 2.15
CA ALA A 64 0.61 -4.60 1.75
C ALA A 64 -0.67 -5.18 2.38
N ARG A 65 -0.71 -6.48 2.68
CA ARG A 65 -1.88 -7.11 3.30
C ARG A 65 -2.19 -6.53 4.68
N LEU A 66 -1.16 -6.24 5.49
CA LEU A 66 -1.39 -5.62 6.80
C LEU A 66 -2.03 -4.23 6.68
N GLN A 67 -1.85 -3.53 5.54
CA GLN A 67 -2.51 -2.26 5.30
C GLN A 67 -4.03 -2.39 5.17
N PHE A 68 -4.53 -3.55 4.72
CA PHE A 68 -5.98 -3.81 4.66
C PHE A 68 -6.62 -3.78 6.05
N ASP A 69 -5.87 -4.14 7.07
CA ASP A 69 -6.30 -4.08 8.47
C ASP A 69 -6.00 -2.71 9.10
N MET A 70 -4.82 -2.14 8.85
CA MET A 70 -4.42 -0.85 9.41
C MET A 70 -5.31 0.32 8.94
N ILE A 71 -5.80 0.29 7.70
CA ILE A 71 -6.67 1.35 7.17
C ILE A 71 -7.99 1.42 7.95
N PRO A 72 -8.79 0.36 8.04
CA PRO A 72 -10.02 0.40 8.82
C PRO A 72 -9.75 0.64 10.32
N MET A 73 -8.72 0.05 10.90
CA MET A 73 -8.33 0.28 12.29
C MET A 73 -8.16 1.78 12.61
N ASN A 74 -7.67 2.57 11.67
CA ASN A 74 -7.39 3.99 11.87
C ASN A 74 -8.48 4.91 11.35
N LEU A 75 -9.18 4.54 10.28
CA LEU A 75 -10.07 5.43 9.54
C LEU A 75 -11.55 5.05 9.63
N LEU A 76 -11.90 3.77 9.83
CA LEU A 76 -13.29 3.33 9.92
C LEU A 76 -13.88 3.71 11.28
N ARG A 77 -14.89 4.56 11.26
CA ARG A 77 -15.64 4.99 12.46
C ARG A 77 -17.07 4.50 12.43
N HIS A 78 -17.68 4.52 11.27
CA HIS A 78 -19.08 4.14 11.06
C HIS A 78 -19.21 3.19 9.90
N LYS A 79 -18.87 3.64 8.68
CA LYS A 79 -19.10 2.90 7.45
C LYS A 79 -17.98 3.14 6.45
N ALA A 80 -17.49 2.08 5.81
CA ALA A 80 -16.55 2.17 4.72
C ALA A 80 -17.15 1.66 3.41
N ALA A 81 -16.87 2.36 2.31
CA ALA A 81 -17.29 1.99 0.96
C ALA A 81 -16.14 1.27 0.24
N TYR A 82 -16.46 0.18 -0.44
CA TYR A 82 -15.47 -0.64 -1.16
C TYR A 82 -15.91 -0.92 -2.59
N LEU A 83 -14.97 -0.79 -3.53
CA LEU A 83 -15.12 -1.24 -4.90
C LEU A 83 -14.54 -2.65 -5.02
N ASP A 84 -15.41 -3.66 -5.17
CA ASP A 84 -15.01 -5.06 -5.29
C ASP A 84 -14.67 -5.39 -6.75
N SER A 85 -13.39 -5.26 -7.08
CA SER A 85 -12.84 -5.39 -8.44
C SER A 85 -11.82 -6.52 -8.61
N GLY A 86 -11.72 -7.41 -7.64
CA GLY A 86 -10.81 -8.54 -7.69
C GLY A 86 -10.42 -9.09 -6.33
N HIS A 87 -9.56 -10.12 -6.33
CA HIS A 87 -9.18 -10.84 -5.11
C HIS A 87 -8.67 -9.92 -3.99
N TRP A 88 -7.77 -8.99 -4.33
CA TRP A 88 -7.19 -8.10 -3.31
C TRP A 88 -8.18 -7.06 -2.80
N ALA A 89 -9.12 -6.62 -3.63
CA ALA A 89 -10.22 -5.77 -3.21
C ALA A 89 -11.13 -6.50 -2.22
N HIS A 90 -11.47 -7.76 -2.52
CA HIS A 90 -12.28 -8.62 -1.66
C HIS A 90 -11.60 -8.87 -0.31
N GLN A 91 -10.31 -9.23 -0.31
CA GLN A 91 -9.55 -9.41 0.93
C GLN A 91 -9.50 -8.15 1.79
N ALA A 92 -9.39 -6.96 1.17
CA ALA A 92 -9.44 -5.70 1.91
C ALA A 92 -10.81 -5.44 2.54
N MET A 93 -11.90 -5.89 1.89
CA MET A 93 -13.26 -5.83 2.46
C MET A 93 -13.40 -6.76 3.66
N ASP A 94 -12.92 -7.99 3.56
CA ASP A 94 -12.99 -8.97 4.64
C ASP A 94 -12.29 -8.46 5.90
N GLU A 95 -11.08 -7.90 5.77
CA GLU A 95 -10.36 -7.32 6.91
C GLU A 95 -11.12 -6.11 7.50
N ALA A 96 -11.71 -5.26 6.66
CA ALA A 96 -12.46 -4.10 7.15
C ALA A 96 -13.73 -4.47 7.92
N GLN A 97 -14.39 -5.57 7.57
CA GLN A 97 -15.60 -6.06 8.28
C GLN A 97 -15.33 -6.40 9.75
N LEU A 98 -14.09 -6.64 10.13
CA LEU A 98 -13.71 -6.85 11.52
C LEU A 98 -13.80 -5.57 12.36
N TRP A 99 -13.80 -4.39 11.71
CA TRP A 99 -13.74 -3.08 12.35
C TRP A 99 -15.05 -2.29 12.29
N GLY A 100 -15.94 -2.58 11.36
CA GLY A 100 -17.19 -1.86 11.23
C GLY A 100 -18.02 -2.23 10.01
N GLU A 101 -19.00 -1.38 9.69
CA GLU A 101 -19.88 -1.59 8.55
C GLU A 101 -19.12 -1.39 7.22
N VAL A 102 -19.23 -2.36 6.32
CA VAL A 102 -18.66 -2.31 4.98
C VAL A 102 -19.75 -2.40 3.93
N VAL A 103 -19.76 -1.45 3.00
CA VAL A 103 -20.70 -1.40 1.88
C VAL A 103 -19.98 -1.59 0.57
N THR A 104 -20.37 -2.59 -0.20
CA THR A 104 -19.89 -2.78 -1.57
C THR A 104 -20.63 -1.82 -2.50
N VAL A 105 -19.93 -0.83 -3.05
CA VAL A 105 -20.56 0.18 -3.93
C VAL A 105 -20.71 -0.32 -5.37
N ALA A 106 -19.87 -1.24 -5.81
CA ALA A 106 -20.03 -2.02 -7.03
C ALA A 106 -19.11 -3.25 -6.96
N SER A 107 -19.46 -4.29 -7.71
CA SER A 107 -18.69 -5.52 -7.82
C SER A 107 -18.72 -6.05 -9.25
N SER A 108 -17.63 -6.65 -9.68
CA SER A 108 -17.54 -7.46 -10.91
C SER A 108 -17.36 -8.95 -10.62
N ALA A 109 -17.63 -9.41 -9.40
CA ALA A 109 -17.47 -10.80 -8.98
C ALA A 109 -18.33 -11.77 -9.80
N ASN A 110 -19.55 -11.37 -10.19
CA ASN A 110 -20.45 -12.21 -11.01
C ASN A 110 -19.92 -12.45 -12.43
N ASP A 111 -18.95 -11.65 -12.87
CA ASP A 111 -18.28 -11.76 -14.17
C ASP A 111 -16.81 -12.16 -13.99
N ASP A 112 -16.50 -12.92 -12.93
CA ASP A 112 -15.16 -13.42 -12.61
C ASP A 112 -14.09 -12.31 -12.60
N TYR A 113 -14.46 -11.10 -12.18
CA TYR A 113 -13.56 -9.93 -12.13
C TYR A 113 -12.86 -9.61 -13.46
N THR A 114 -13.54 -9.81 -14.59
CA THR A 114 -12.97 -9.55 -15.92
C THR A 114 -12.85 -8.05 -16.26
N TYR A 115 -13.46 -7.19 -15.45
CA TYR A 115 -13.39 -5.72 -15.60
C TYR A 115 -13.42 -5.02 -14.24
N VAL A 116 -13.07 -3.73 -14.24
CA VAL A 116 -13.25 -2.85 -13.07
C VAL A 116 -14.54 -2.04 -13.24
N PRO A 117 -15.49 -2.11 -12.28
CA PRO A 117 -16.70 -1.29 -12.36
C PRO A 117 -16.36 0.20 -12.41
N SER A 118 -16.97 0.93 -13.36
CA SER A 118 -16.69 2.36 -13.59
C SER A 118 -17.83 3.29 -13.15
N GLN A 119 -19.01 2.72 -12.87
CA GLN A 119 -20.19 3.46 -12.43
C GLN A 119 -20.62 2.96 -11.06
N PHE A 120 -20.50 3.81 -10.07
CA PHE A 120 -20.96 3.55 -8.70
C PHE A 120 -21.21 4.86 -7.96
N SER A 121 -21.97 4.79 -6.90
CA SER A 121 -22.24 5.91 -6.00
C SER A 121 -21.67 5.57 -4.62
N VAL A 122 -20.93 6.52 -4.04
CA VAL A 122 -20.41 6.39 -2.67
C VAL A 122 -21.43 6.97 -1.71
N PRO A 123 -21.86 6.24 -0.65
CA PRO A 123 -22.73 6.79 0.39
C PRO A 123 -22.12 8.06 1.00
N ALA A 124 -22.92 9.09 1.21
CA ALA A 124 -22.46 10.37 1.77
C ALA A 124 -21.99 10.25 3.23
N ASP A 125 -22.41 9.19 3.93
CA ASP A 125 -22.05 8.85 5.30
C ASP A 125 -20.88 7.86 5.41
N ALA A 126 -20.22 7.54 4.28
CA ALA A 126 -19.03 6.70 4.30
C ALA A 126 -17.80 7.48 4.79
N ASP A 127 -17.05 6.89 5.72
CA ASP A 127 -15.81 7.46 6.23
C ASP A 127 -14.72 7.54 5.15
N TYR A 128 -14.71 6.55 4.25
CA TYR A 128 -13.81 6.50 3.09
C TYR A 128 -14.31 5.56 1.99
N LEU A 129 -13.73 5.71 0.80
CA LEU A 129 -13.83 4.76 -0.30
C LEU A 129 -12.49 4.04 -0.48
N HIS A 130 -12.51 2.72 -0.43
CA HIS A 130 -11.36 1.89 -0.80
C HIS A 130 -11.47 1.42 -2.25
N ILE A 131 -10.38 1.59 -2.99
CA ILE A 131 -10.22 1.04 -4.33
C ILE A 131 -8.88 0.31 -4.43
N THR A 132 -8.87 -0.85 -5.05
CA THR A 132 -7.64 -1.59 -5.37
C THR A 132 -7.26 -1.30 -6.81
N THR A 133 -6.17 -0.56 -7.00
CA THR A 133 -5.78 -0.06 -8.33
C THR A 133 -5.22 -1.14 -9.24
N ASN A 134 -4.69 -2.23 -8.67
CA ASN A 134 -4.09 -3.33 -9.42
C ASN A 134 -4.39 -4.67 -8.74
N ASN A 135 -5.26 -5.48 -9.34
CA ASN A 135 -5.60 -6.82 -8.89
C ASN A 135 -4.78 -7.85 -9.67
N THR A 136 -3.59 -8.18 -9.18
CA THR A 136 -2.59 -9.00 -9.87
C THR A 136 -3.03 -10.43 -10.20
N ILE A 137 -3.98 -11.00 -9.45
CA ILE A 137 -4.49 -12.36 -9.66
C ILE A 137 -5.41 -12.42 -10.89
N TYR A 138 -6.35 -11.46 -11.00
CA TYR A 138 -7.28 -11.38 -12.13
C TYR A 138 -6.76 -10.52 -13.28
N GLY A 139 -5.67 -9.78 -13.07
CA GLY A 139 -5.09 -8.89 -14.08
C GLY A 139 -5.90 -7.63 -14.36
N THR A 140 -6.81 -7.27 -13.46
CA THR A 140 -7.59 -6.03 -13.58
C THR A 140 -6.84 -4.84 -12.99
N ASP A 141 -6.87 -3.73 -13.71
CA ASP A 141 -6.10 -2.53 -13.40
C ASP A 141 -6.97 -1.27 -13.61
N LEU A 142 -6.96 -0.36 -12.65
CA LEU A 142 -7.65 0.91 -12.71
C LEU A 142 -6.75 1.97 -13.35
N ARG A 143 -6.68 2.01 -14.68
CA ARG A 143 -5.83 2.94 -15.46
C ARG A 143 -6.36 4.37 -15.55
N LYS A 144 -7.65 4.60 -15.26
CA LYS A 144 -8.26 5.93 -15.22
C LYS A 144 -8.97 6.10 -13.88
N ARG A 145 -8.67 7.20 -13.16
CA ARG A 145 -9.54 7.61 -12.06
C ARG A 145 -10.95 7.72 -12.61
N SER A 146 -11.88 6.90 -12.10
CA SER A 146 -13.29 7.18 -12.31
C SER A 146 -13.50 8.62 -11.82
N LYS A 147 -14.20 9.45 -12.59
CA LYS A 147 -14.67 10.73 -12.06
C LYS A 147 -15.71 10.38 -11.00
N SER A 148 -15.25 10.12 -9.76
CA SER A 148 -16.16 10.06 -8.63
C SER A 148 -16.78 11.44 -8.52
N THR A 149 -18.07 11.48 -8.68
CA THR A 149 -18.84 12.69 -8.41
C THR A 149 -18.81 12.90 -6.89
N ARG A 150 -17.92 13.81 -6.48
CA ARG A 150 -17.83 14.47 -5.17
C ARG A 150 -17.61 13.59 -3.93
N LEU A 151 -16.46 13.82 -3.33
CA LEU A 151 -16.37 14.00 -1.88
C LEU A 151 -17.05 15.31 -1.48
#